data_7705ecca02c37ad0c14cac712a427f9a
#
_entry.id   7705ecca02c37ad0c14cac712a427f9a
#
_cell.length_a   1.000
_cell.length_b   1.000
_cell.length_c   1.000
_cell.angle_alpha   90.00
_cell.angle_beta   90.00
_cell.angle_gamma   90.00
#
_symmetry.space_group_name_H-M   'P 1'
#
loop_
_entity.id
_entity.type
_entity.pdbx_description
1 polymer ?
#
loop_
_entity_poly.entity_id
_entity_poly.type
_entity_poly.pdbx_seq_one_letter_code
_entity_poly.pdbx_strand_id
1 'polypeptide(L)' 'MIRLKIQEVAQQKGFSMSRLSRESNMAYKTIQTIWRDPYHEVTTTTLNKLARTLGVDPSELIEYTPE' A
#
# COMPACT_ATOMS: atom_id res chain seq x y z
N MET A 1 -5.10 -12.13 11.40
CA MET A 1 -4.79 -10.68 11.31
C MET A 1 -4.15 -10.37 9.98
N ILE A 2 -4.60 -9.31 9.32
CA ILE A 2 -4.05 -8.91 8.03
C ILE A 2 -3.15 -7.69 8.24
N ARG A 3 -1.92 -7.78 7.73
CA ARG A 3 -0.94 -6.71 7.82
C ARG A 3 -0.65 -6.19 6.41
N LEU A 4 -0.61 -4.88 6.25
CA LEU A 4 -0.28 -4.27 4.97
C LEU A 4 1.22 -4.26 4.76
N LYS A 5 1.64 -4.57 3.53
CA LYS A 5 3.05 -4.59 3.14
C LYS A 5 3.36 -3.48 2.14
N ILE A 6 2.58 -2.42 2.16
CA ILE A 6 2.68 -1.35 1.16
C ILE A 6 4.04 -0.66 1.23
N GLN A 7 4.53 -0.37 2.43
CA GLN A 7 5.83 0.26 2.60
C GLN A 7 6.95 -0.62 2.04
N GLU A 8 6.96 -1.90 2.40
CA GLU A 8 8.00 -2.83 1.95
C GLU A 8 8.02 -2.97 0.43
N VAL A 9 6.84 -3.19 -0.16
CA VAL A 9 6.73 -3.37 -1.61
C VAL A 9 7.09 -2.08 -2.35
N ALA A 10 6.61 -0.94 -1.85
CA ALA A 10 6.93 0.35 -2.47
C ALA A 10 8.43 0.61 -2.45
N GLN A 11 9.08 0.35 -1.33
CA GLN A 11 10.53 0.53 -1.22
C GLN A 11 11.29 -0.41 -2.16
N GLN A 12 10.85 -1.64 -2.31
CA GLN A 12 11.45 -2.58 -3.25
C GLN A 12 11.34 -2.09 -4.70
N LYS A 13 10.27 -1.38 -5.01
CA LYS A 13 10.04 -0.82 -6.35
C LYS A 13 10.63 0.58 -6.53
N GLY A 14 11.29 1.10 -5.51
CA GLY A 14 11.91 2.43 -5.58
C GLY A 14 10.94 3.59 -5.44
N PHE A 15 9.79 3.37 -4.81
CA PHE A 15 8.79 4.41 -4.59
C PHE A 15 8.95 5.06 -3.21
N SER A 16 8.94 6.38 -3.19
CA SER A 16 8.76 7.14 -1.95
C SER A 16 7.26 7.36 -1.71
N MET A 17 6.91 7.83 -0.51
CA MET A 17 5.51 8.20 -0.22
C MET A 17 4.99 9.25 -1.20
N SER A 18 5.80 10.26 -1.50
CA SER A 18 5.41 11.33 -2.42
C SER A 18 5.15 10.80 -3.83
N ARG A 19 6.02 9.95 -4.31
CA ARG A 19 5.89 9.37 -5.63
C ARG A 19 4.67 8.46 -5.70
N LEU A 20 4.47 7.64 -4.67
CA LEU A 20 3.34 6.74 -4.61
C LEU A 20 2.02 7.53 -4.60
N SER A 21 1.96 8.62 -3.84
CA SER A 21 0.79 9.49 -3.81
C SER A 21 0.49 10.07 -5.20
N ARG A 22 1.49 10.60 -5.88
CA ARG A 22 1.28 11.19 -7.21
C ARG A 22 0.84 10.16 -8.23
N GLU A 23 1.52 9.03 -8.29
CA GLU A 23 1.26 8.03 -9.34
C GLU A 23 -0.01 7.23 -9.09
N SER A 24 -0.40 7.05 -7.83
CA SER A 24 -1.66 6.37 -7.49
C SER A 24 -2.86 7.32 -7.51
N ASN A 25 -2.61 8.62 -7.65
CA ASN A 25 -3.65 9.65 -7.61
C ASN A 25 -4.42 9.63 -6.29
N MET A 26 -3.72 9.37 -5.20
CA MET A 26 -4.29 9.36 -3.85
C MET A 26 -3.68 10.48 -3.01
N ALA A 27 -4.45 10.97 -2.04
CA ALA A 27 -3.96 12.03 -1.16
C ALA A 27 -2.71 11.57 -0.39
N TYR A 28 -1.74 12.47 -0.27
CA TYR A 28 -0.50 12.16 0.43
C TYR A 28 -0.76 11.72 1.87
N LYS A 29 -1.71 12.36 2.53
CA LYS A 29 -2.06 12.02 3.91
C LYS A 29 -2.56 10.58 4.03
N THR A 30 -3.33 10.12 3.06
CA THR A 30 -3.81 8.73 3.01
C THR A 30 -2.64 7.77 2.86
N ILE A 31 -1.73 8.06 1.94
CA ILE A 31 -0.54 7.25 1.73
C ILE A 31 0.32 7.23 3.00
N GLN A 32 0.49 8.39 3.65
CA GLN A 32 1.27 8.48 4.88
C GLN A 32 0.66 7.60 5.99
N THR A 33 -0.66 7.60 6.12
CA THR A 33 -1.34 6.79 7.13
C THR A 33 -1.11 5.30 6.91
N ILE A 34 -1.32 4.81 5.69
CA ILE A 34 -1.16 3.37 5.40
C ILE A 34 0.31 2.95 5.38
N TRP A 35 1.21 3.89 5.11
CA TRP A 35 2.65 3.62 5.13
C TRP A 35 3.13 3.37 6.55
N ARG A 36 2.63 4.17 7.51
CA ARG A 36 3.06 4.11 8.91
C ARG A 36 2.31 3.10 9.74
N ASP A 37 1.05 2.83 9.39
CA ASP A 37 0.21 1.89 10.14
C ASP A 37 -0.13 0.67 9.26
N PRO A 38 0.62 -0.43 9.41
CA PRO A 38 0.39 -1.62 8.59
C PRO A 38 -0.92 -2.34 8.92
N TYR A 39 -1.59 -1.96 9.99
CA TYR A 39 -2.87 -2.56 10.37
C TYR A 39 -4.06 -1.64 10.10
N HIS A 40 -3.82 -0.54 9.39
CA HIS A 40 -4.89 0.38 9.00
C HIS A 40 -5.84 -0.29 8.00
N GLU A 41 -7.15 -0.10 8.21
CA GLU A 41 -8.13 -0.65 7.28
C GLU A 41 -8.12 0.12 5.96
N VAL A 42 -8.12 -0.63 4.87
CA VAL A 42 -8.18 -0.06 3.52
C VAL A 42 -9.26 -0.78 2.73
N THR A 43 -9.84 -0.08 1.77
CA THR A 43 -10.82 -0.69 0.89
C THR A 43 -10.11 -1.48 -0.21
N THR A 44 -10.85 -2.40 -0.83
CA THR A 44 -10.32 -3.14 -1.98
C THR A 44 -10.02 -2.20 -3.15
N THR A 45 -10.76 -1.10 -3.28
CA THR A 45 -10.49 -0.08 -4.30
C THR A 45 -9.12 0.55 -4.07
N THR A 46 -8.79 0.87 -2.82
CA THR A 46 -7.48 1.42 -2.47
C THR A 46 -6.37 0.43 -2.76
N LEU A 47 -6.54 -0.83 -2.36
CA LEU A 47 -5.55 -1.87 -2.65
C LEU A 47 -5.34 -2.03 -4.15
N ASN A 48 -6.42 -2.01 -4.93
CA ASN A 48 -6.34 -2.15 -6.37
C ASN A 48 -5.54 -1.01 -7.02
N LYS A 49 -5.78 0.23 -6.57
CA LYS A 49 -5.05 1.38 -7.08
C LYS A 49 -3.56 1.29 -6.77
N LEU A 50 -3.21 0.91 -5.55
CA LEU A 50 -1.82 0.78 -5.14
C LEU A 50 -1.13 -0.35 -5.88
N ALA A 51 -1.79 -1.49 -6.02
CA ALA A 51 -1.23 -2.63 -6.75
C ALA A 51 -0.96 -2.28 -8.21
N ARG A 52 -1.90 -1.58 -8.85
CA ARG A 52 -1.73 -1.14 -10.23
C ARG A 52 -0.55 -0.18 -10.37
N THR A 53 -0.43 0.77 -9.45
CA THR A 53 0.66 1.74 -9.47
C THR A 53 2.01 1.07 -9.27
N LEU A 54 2.08 0.11 -8.36
CA LEU A 54 3.31 -0.60 -8.05
C LEU A 54 3.62 -1.72 -9.02
N GLY A 55 2.65 -2.10 -9.87
CA GLY A 55 2.83 -3.17 -10.83
C GLY A 55 2.89 -4.55 -10.21
N VAL A 56 2.14 -4.77 -9.14
CA VAL A 56 2.10 -6.04 -8.43
C VAL A 56 0.66 -6.51 -8.28
N ASP A 57 0.50 -7.79 -7.93
CA ASP A 57 -0.80 -8.34 -7.58
C ASP A 57 -1.22 -7.79 -6.22
N PRO A 58 -2.51 -7.44 -6.02
CA PRO A 58 -2.96 -6.94 -4.71
C PRO A 58 -2.63 -7.88 -3.55
N SER A 59 -2.56 -9.19 -3.78
CA SER A 59 -2.20 -10.15 -2.74
C SER A 59 -0.77 -9.94 -2.22
N GLU A 60 0.09 -9.30 -2.99
CA GLU A 60 1.45 -9.02 -2.58
C GLU A 60 1.53 -7.83 -1.60
N LEU A 61 0.43 -7.09 -1.46
CA LEU A 61 0.37 -5.95 -0.56
C LEU A 61 -0.16 -6.29 0.82
N ILE A 62 -0.54 -7.54 1.05
CA ILE A 62 -1.07 -7.97 2.34
C ILE A 62 -0.39 -9.25 2.80
N GLU A 63 -0.37 -9.42 4.11
CA GLU A 63 0.16 -10.62 4.75
C GLU A 63 -0.84 -11.08 5.78
N TYR A 64 -1.20 -12.36 5.75
CA TYR A 64 -2.15 -12.91 6.72
C TYR A 64 -1.40 -13.74 7.76
N THR A 65 -1.67 -13.43 9.02
CA THR A 65 -1.15 -14.21 10.15
C THR A 65 -2.35 -14.79 10.90
N PRO A 66 -2.48 -16.13 11.01
CA PRO A 66 -3.57 -16.72 11.77
C PRO A 66 -3.50 -16.29 13.23
N GLU A 67 -4.66 -16.06 13.82
CA GLU A 67 -4.79 -15.69 15.23
C GLU A 67 -4.87 -16.92 16.13
#